data_b7eb39e4591f36e82c5275c17153e456
#
_entry.id   b7eb39e4591f36e82c5275c17153e456
#
_cell.length_a   1.000
_cell.length_b   1.000
_cell.length_c   1.000
_cell.angle_alpha   90.00
_cell.angle_beta   90.00
_cell.angle_gamma   90.00
#
_symmetry.space_group_name_H-M   'P 1'
#
loop_
_entity.id
_entity.type
_entity.pdbx_description
1 polymer ?
#
loop_
_entity_poly.entity_id
_entity_poly.type
_entity_poly.pdbx_seq_one_letter_code
_entity_poly.pdbx_strand_id
1 'polypeptide(L)' 'MSKILIIDDERGIRNTLKEILADEGHEVEVAENGKQGLEMAQAKAYDLIFSDIKMPEMDGMEVLKAL' A
#
# COMPACT_ATOMS: atom_id res chain seq x y z
N MET A 1 -9.84 -5.53 -14.02
CA MET A 1 -8.49 -5.69 -13.46
C MET A 1 -7.96 -4.34 -13.01
N SER A 2 -7.59 -4.24 -11.75
CA SER A 2 -7.15 -2.98 -11.18
C SER A 2 -5.69 -3.06 -10.77
N LYS A 3 -5.04 -1.91 -10.74
CA LYS A 3 -3.68 -1.79 -10.26
C LYS A 3 -3.72 -1.32 -8.81
N ILE A 4 -3.23 -2.14 -7.90
CA ILE A 4 -3.38 -1.94 -6.46
C ILE A 4 -2.00 -1.84 -5.81
N LEU A 5 -1.84 -0.87 -4.92
CA LEU A 5 -0.67 -0.75 -4.07
C LEU A 5 -1.06 -1.07 -2.64
N ILE A 6 -0.35 -2.02 -2.02
CA ILE A 6 -0.53 -2.36 -0.61
C ILE A 6 0.65 -1.84 0.17
N ILE A 7 0.37 -1.02 1.17
CA ILE A 7 1.39 -0.45 2.05
C ILE A 7 1.16 -1.02 3.45
N ASP A 8 2.04 -1.89 3.92
CA ASP A 8 1.87 -2.54 5.21
C ASP A 8 3.26 -2.89 5.76
N ASP A 9 3.48 -2.60 7.04
CA ASP A 9 4.75 -2.89 7.70
C ASP A 9 4.86 -4.35 8.16
N GLU A 10 3.76 -5.08 8.14
CA GLU A 10 3.76 -6.50 8.49
C GLU A 10 3.85 -7.37 7.24
N ARG A 11 4.95 -8.10 7.12
CA ARG A 11 5.23 -8.91 5.96
C ARG A 11 4.17 -9.99 5.69
N GLY A 12 3.71 -10.66 6.75
CA GLY A 12 2.72 -11.72 6.62
C GLY A 12 1.39 -11.21 6.07
N ILE A 13 0.91 -10.09 6.61
CA ILE A 13 -0.34 -9.48 6.17
C ILE A 13 -0.19 -8.97 4.74
N ARG A 14 0.93 -8.33 4.44
CA ARG A 14 1.22 -7.81 3.10
C ARG A 14 1.19 -8.92 2.06
N ASN A 15 1.86 -10.04 2.32
CA ASN A 15 1.90 -11.16 1.39
C ASN A 15 0.53 -11.82 1.23
N THR A 16 -0.23 -11.96 2.32
CA THR A 16 -1.57 -12.55 2.27
C THR A 16 -2.50 -11.71 1.41
N LEU A 17 -2.53 -10.41 1.62
CA LEU A 17 -3.37 -9.52 0.83
C LEU A 17 -2.96 -9.54 -0.65
N LYS A 18 -1.67 -9.56 -0.91
CA LYS A 18 -1.18 -9.63 -2.28
C LYS A 18 -1.68 -10.89 -2.98
N GLU A 19 -1.60 -12.04 -2.33
CA GLU A 19 -2.06 -13.30 -2.91
C GLU A 19 -3.55 -13.29 -3.19
N ILE A 20 -4.35 -12.80 -2.25
CA ILE A 20 -5.80 -12.76 -2.40
C ILE A 20 -6.20 -11.88 -3.58
N LEU A 21 -5.63 -10.70 -3.66
CA LEU A 21 -5.99 -9.75 -4.72
C LEU A 21 -5.45 -10.17 -6.08
N ALA A 22 -4.26 -10.77 -6.11
CA ALA A 22 -3.70 -11.28 -7.35
C ALA A 22 -4.52 -12.44 -7.90
N ASP A 23 -5.05 -13.30 -7.02
CA ASP A 23 -5.92 -14.41 -7.43
C ASP A 23 -7.22 -13.92 -8.08
N GLU A 24 -7.65 -12.71 -7.74
CA GLU A 24 -8.84 -12.12 -8.36
C GLU A 24 -8.54 -11.39 -9.67
N GLY A 25 -7.32 -11.47 -10.15
CA GLY A 25 -6.94 -10.89 -11.43
C GLY A 25 -6.43 -9.46 -11.37
N HIS A 26 -6.15 -8.95 -10.17
CA HIS A 26 -5.59 -7.61 -10.03
C HIS A 26 -4.09 -7.61 -10.13
N GLU A 27 -3.54 -6.50 -10.61
CA GLU A 27 -2.11 -6.26 -10.58
C GLU A 27 -1.76 -5.63 -9.24
N VAL A 28 -0.93 -6.30 -8.43
CA VAL A 28 -0.67 -5.89 -7.06
C VAL A 28 0.81 -5.61 -6.85
N GLU A 29 1.10 -4.44 -6.29
CA GLU A 29 2.44 -4.09 -5.83
C GLU A 29 2.39 -3.83 -4.33
N VAL A 30 3.53 -3.99 -3.67
CA VAL A 30 3.60 -3.86 -2.22
C VAL A 30 4.72 -2.90 -1.82
N ALA A 31 4.49 -2.19 -0.72
CA ALA A 31 5.49 -1.36 -0.07
C ALA A 31 5.54 -1.73 1.40
N GLU A 32 6.74 -1.74 1.97
CA GLU A 32 6.92 -2.19 3.36
C GLU A 32 6.85 -1.06 4.39
N ASN A 33 6.80 0.17 3.93
CA ASN A 33 6.65 1.33 4.82
C ASN A 33 6.00 2.50 4.07
N GLY A 34 5.63 3.53 4.82
CA GLY A 34 4.93 4.68 4.25
C GLY A 34 5.77 5.47 3.27
N LYS A 35 7.07 5.59 3.54
CA LYS A 35 7.97 6.31 2.65
C LYS A 35 8.06 5.65 1.28
N GLN A 36 8.27 4.35 1.27
CA GLN A 36 8.32 3.58 0.04
C GLN A 36 6.98 3.63 -0.69
N GLY A 37 5.88 3.49 0.05
CA GLY A 37 4.55 3.56 -0.53
C GLY A 37 4.26 4.90 -1.18
N LEU A 38 4.65 5.98 -0.53
CA LEU A 38 4.46 7.32 -1.08
C LEU A 38 5.29 7.53 -2.35
N GLU A 39 6.53 7.09 -2.34
CA GLU A 39 7.38 7.16 -3.53
C GLU A 39 6.79 6.39 -4.71
N MET A 40 6.29 5.20 -4.46
CA MET A 40 5.65 4.38 -5.49
C MET A 40 4.38 5.03 -6.01
N ALA A 41 3.55 5.58 -5.11
CA ALA A 41 2.32 6.24 -5.49
C ALA A 41 2.56 7.48 -6.34
N GLN A 42 3.66 8.18 -6.12
CA GLN A 42 4.04 9.33 -6.92
C GLN A 42 4.63 8.94 -8.28
N ALA A 43 5.29 7.79 -8.34
CA ALA A 43 5.93 7.33 -9.57
C ALA A 43 4.98 6.64 -10.53
N LYS A 44 3.90 6.06 -10.04
CA LYS A 44 2.95 5.28 -10.83
C LYS A 44 1.51 5.64 -10.46
N ALA A 45 0.60 5.41 -11.39
CA ALA A 45 -0.82 5.58 -11.13
C ALA A 45 -1.42 4.26 -10.64
N TYR A 46 -2.06 4.28 -9.48
CA TYR A 46 -2.76 3.12 -8.93
C TYR A 46 -4.25 3.40 -8.88
N ASP A 47 -5.06 2.38 -9.12
CA ASP A 47 -6.51 2.47 -8.99
C ASP A 47 -6.95 2.47 -7.54
N LEU A 48 -6.19 1.75 -6.70
CA LEU A 48 -6.48 1.65 -5.27
C LEU A 48 -5.16 1.60 -4.50
N ILE A 49 -5.10 2.34 -3.40
CA ILE A 49 -3.98 2.26 -2.47
C ILE A 49 -4.54 1.80 -1.13
N PHE A 50 -4.09 0.65 -0.68
CA PHE A 50 -4.48 0.10 0.61
C PHE A 50 -3.34 0.33 1.59
N SER A 51 -3.58 1.09 2.64
CA SER A 51 -2.56 1.43 3.62
C SER A 51 -3.01 1.01 5.02
N ASP A 52 -2.22 0.16 5.65
CA ASP A 52 -2.43 -0.25 7.03
C ASP A 52 -1.07 -0.18 7.75
N ILE A 53 -0.63 1.01 8.01
CA ILE A 53 0.68 1.25 8.59
C ILE A 53 0.53 1.95 9.93
N LYS A 54 1.20 1.39 10.94
CA LYS A 54 1.46 2.06 12.18
C LYS A 54 2.80 2.77 12.04
N MET A 55 2.76 4.02 11.68
CA MET A 55 3.98 4.78 11.46
C MET A 55 4.38 5.50 12.74
N PRO A 56 5.57 5.22 13.28
CA PRO A 56 6.03 5.94 14.46
C PRO A 56 6.32 7.42 14.19
N GLU A 57 6.49 7.79 12.94
CA GLU A 57 6.86 9.15 12.54
C GLU A 57 5.67 9.97 12.04
N MET A 58 4.59 9.29 11.65
CA MET A 58 3.37 9.95 11.16
C MET A 58 2.17 9.18 11.65
N ASP A 59 1.18 9.86 12.20
CA ASP A 59 -0.06 9.22 12.53
C ASP A 59 -1.00 9.18 11.32
N GLY A 60 -2.13 8.48 11.45
CA GLY A 60 -3.08 8.35 10.36
C GLY A 60 -3.63 9.69 9.86
N MET A 61 -3.75 10.66 10.76
CA MET A 61 -4.25 11.98 10.41
C MET A 61 -3.25 12.74 9.53
N GLU A 62 -1.96 12.61 9.82
CA GLU A 62 -0.93 13.25 9.00
C GLU A 62 -0.86 12.64 7.62
N VAL A 63 -1.03 11.34 7.51
CA VAL A 63 -1.08 10.67 6.21
C VAL A 63 -2.24 11.20 5.38
N LEU A 64 -3.41 11.34 5.99
CA LEU A 64 -4.58 11.88 5.31
C LEU A 64 -4.36 13.32 4.84
N LYS A 65 -3.68 14.11 5.64
CA LYS A 65 -3.37 15.50 5.25
C LYS A 65 -2.38 15.58 4.10
N ALA A 66 -1.49 14.59 3.98
CA ALA A 66 -0.51 14.54 2.91
C ALA A 66 -1.12 14.13 1.57
N LEU A 67 -2.25 13.48 1.63
CA LEU A 67 -2.97 13.07 0.43
C LEU A 67 -3.90 14.19 -0.04
#